data_fc5f7d9d5555999df8b4ac204d7f3c08
#
_entry.id   fc5f7d9d5555999df8b4ac204d7f3c08
#
_cell.length_a   1.000
_cell.length_b   1.000
_cell.length_c   1.000
_cell.angle_alpha   90.00
_cell.angle_beta   90.00
_cell.angle_gamma   90.00
#
_symmetry.space_group_name_H-M   'P 1'
#
loop_
_entity.id
_entity.type
_entity.pdbx_description
1 polymer ?
#
loop_
_entity_poly.entity_id
_entity_poly.type
_entity_poly.pdbx_seq_one_letter_code
_entity_poly.pdbx_strand_id
1 'polypeptide(L)'
;MVDLGLTSDQEQLVAAVRDFCQREFAPQIAANDRAGHHDPEIFAKLASLGLPGVCFPQRYGGYGLDYLSLGLVCEELEYVDTVYRTVLSVHVGLVGMGLYTWASEEQKQQWLVPMASGKKLACYGLTEPNAGSDVASM
;
A
#
# COMPACT_ATOMS: atom_id res chain seq x y z
N MET A 1 13.20 21.19 8.69
CA MET A 1 12.66 20.18 7.74
C MET A 1 13.85 19.42 7.21
N VAL A 2 13.85 18.11 7.29
CA VAL A 2 14.94 17.30 6.71
C VAL A 2 14.77 17.33 5.20
N ASP A 3 15.83 17.74 4.50
CA ASP A 3 15.87 17.61 3.04
C ASP A 3 16.22 16.15 2.71
N LEU A 4 15.28 15.42 2.13
CA LEU A 4 15.46 14.02 1.74
C LEU A 4 16.09 13.89 0.34
N GLY A 5 16.32 14.99 -0.35
CA GLY A 5 16.88 14.99 -1.71
C GLY A 5 16.01 14.20 -2.70
N LEU A 6 14.68 14.43 -2.66
CA LEU A 6 13.73 13.73 -3.53
C LEU A 6 14.04 13.97 -5.01
N THR A 7 13.85 12.93 -5.82
CA THR A 7 13.89 13.06 -7.26
C THR A 7 12.64 13.76 -7.80
N SER A 8 12.71 14.32 -9.00
CA SER A 8 11.55 14.91 -9.67
C SER A 8 10.37 13.94 -9.79
N ASP A 9 10.65 12.65 -10.02
CA ASP A 9 9.61 11.63 -10.14
C ASP A 9 8.93 11.36 -8.79
N GLN A 10 9.70 11.37 -7.69
CA GLN A 10 9.16 11.25 -6.34
C GLN A 10 8.33 12.45 -5.94
N GLU A 11 8.75 13.66 -6.29
CA GLU A 11 7.96 14.88 -6.07
C GLU A 11 6.63 14.86 -6.84
N GLN A 12 6.66 14.41 -8.10
CA GLN A 12 5.45 14.26 -8.92
C GLN A 12 4.51 13.19 -8.35
N LEU A 13 5.06 12.05 -7.89
CA LEU A 13 4.29 11.00 -7.24
C LEU A 13 3.57 11.54 -5.99
N VAL A 14 4.29 12.23 -5.11
CA VAL A 14 3.72 12.85 -3.90
C VAL A 14 2.60 13.82 -4.26
N ALA A 15 2.83 14.71 -5.23
CA ALA A 15 1.83 15.67 -5.65
C ALA A 15 0.57 15.01 -6.20
N ALA A 16 0.72 13.97 -7.02
CA ALA A 16 -0.39 13.22 -7.60
C ALA A 16 -1.21 12.48 -6.53
N VAL A 17 -0.53 11.81 -5.58
CA VAL A 17 -1.20 11.09 -4.49
C VAL A 17 -1.91 12.06 -3.55
N ARG A 18 -1.28 13.16 -3.18
CA ARG A 18 -1.89 14.21 -2.34
C ARG A 18 -3.17 14.77 -2.97
N ASP A 19 -3.11 15.16 -4.24
CA ASP A 19 -4.27 15.69 -4.96
C ASP A 19 -5.41 14.67 -5.02
N PHE A 20 -5.08 13.41 -5.29
CA PHE A 20 -6.06 12.33 -5.27
C PHE A 20 -6.69 12.15 -3.89
N CYS A 21 -5.89 12.10 -2.83
CA CYS A 21 -6.37 11.95 -1.46
C CYS A 21 -7.33 13.08 -1.06
N GLN A 22 -7.01 14.32 -1.43
CA GLN A 22 -7.85 15.47 -1.12
C GLN A 22 -9.20 15.44 -1.86
N ARG A 23 -9.24 14.91 -3.07
CA ARG A 23 -10.47 14.83 -3.86
C ARG A 23 -11.33 13.62 -3.51
N GLU A 24 -10.72 12.46 -3.36
CA GLU A 24 -11.44 11.19 -3.30
C GLU A 24 -11.68 10.69 -1.87
N PHE A 25 -10.75 10.97 -0.94
CA PHE A 25 -10.81 10.42 0.41
C PHE A 25 -11.22 11.46 1.46
N ALA A 26 -10.56 12.61 1.49
CA ALA A 26 -10.78 13.61 2.54
C ALA A 26 -12.26 14.01 2.75
N PRO A 27 -13.10 14.16 1.72
CA PRO A 27 -14.49 14.59 1.91
C PRO A 27 -15.36 13.60 2.69
N GLN A 28 -15.00 12.31 2.72
CA GLN A 28 -15.83 11.25 3.31
C GLN A 28 -15.41 10.89 4.74
N ILE A 29 -14.21 11.26 5.18
CA ILE A 29 -13.63 10.76 6.43
C ILE A 29 -14.52 11.02 7.63
N ALA A 30 -14.94 12.26 7.84
CA ALA A 30 -15.77 12.61 8.99
C ALA A 30 -17.15 11.93 9.00
N ALA A 31 -17.67 11.59 7.82
CA ALA A 31 -18.93 10.85 7.70
C ALA A 31 -18.72 9.36 8.00
N ASN A 32 -17.66 8.78 7.46
CA ASN A 32 -17.29 7.38 7.67
C ASN A 32 -16.95 7.10 9.13
N ASP A 33 -16.18 7.99 9.77
CA ASP A 33 -15.82 7.89 11.19
C ASP A 33 -17.06 7.90 12.08
N ARG A 34 -17.99 8.87 11.88
CA ARG A 34 -19.25 8.92 12.63
C ARG A 34 -20.14 7.71 12.41
N ALA A 35 -20.11 7.13 11.22
CA ALA A 35 -20.90 5.94 10.88
C ALA A 35 -20.25 4.63 11.34
N GLY A 36 -18.99 4.66 11.78
CA GLY A 36 -18.23 3.50 12.22
C GLY A 36 -17.93 2.53 11.07
N HIS A 37 -17.77 3.03 9.85
CA HIS A 37 -17.40 2.22 8.69
C HIS A 37 -16.34 2.92 7.83
N HIS A 38 -15.76 2.19 6.89
CA HIS A 38 -14.81 2.70 5.91
C HIS A 38 -15.40 2.60 4.49
N ASP A 39 -14.82 3.32 3.56
CA ASP A 39 -15.15 3.22 2.14
C ASP A 39 -14.82 1.81 1.62
N PRO A 40 -15.80 1.00 1.16
CA PRO A 40 -15.54 -0.34 0.65
C PRO A 40 -14.71 -0.34 -0.63
N GLU A 41 -14.62 0.78 -1.34
CA GLU A 41 -13.88 0.92 -2.59
C GLU A 41 -12.43 1.41 -2.41
N ILE A 42 -11.94 1.52 -1.17
CA ILE A 42 -10.57 2.00 -0.89
C ILE A 42 -9.55 1.34 -1.81
N PHE A 43 -9.54 0.00 -1.85
CA PHE A 43 -8.53 -0.74 -2.62
C PHE A 43 -8.67 -0.53 -4.14
N ALA A 44 -9.89 -0.47 -4.64
CA ALA A 44 -10.13 -0.17 -6.05
C ALA A 44 -9.66 1.25 -6.43
N LYS A 45 -9.88 2.22 -5.55
CA LYS A 45 -9.41 3.59 -5.73
C LYS A 45 -7.87 3.67 -5.69
N LEU A 46 -7.20 3.00 -4.74
CA LEU A 46 -5.73 2.90 -4.72
C LEU A 46 -5.19 2.22 -5.98
N ALA A 47 -5.90 1.18 -6.46
CA ALA A 47 -5.54 0.47 -7.68
C ALA A 47 -5.67 1.32 -8.94
N SER A 48 -6.60 2.27 -8.98
CA SER A 48 -6.73 3.20 -10.13
C SER A 48 -5.50 4.07 -10.35
N LEU A 49 -4.70 4.30 -9.29
CA LEU A 49 -3.40 4.96 -9.34
C LEU A 49 -2.23 3.98 -9.48
N GLY A 50 -2.49 2.68 -9.55
CA GLY A 50 -1.44 1.65 -9.60
C GLY A 50 -0.64 1.48 -8.31
N LEU A 51 -1.08 2.06 -7.20
CA LEU A 51 -0.36 2.04 -5.92
C LEU A 51 -0.14 0.64 -5.34
N PRO A 52 -1.05 -0.36 -5.52
CA PRO A 52 -0.80 -1.74 -5.10
C PRO A 52 0.44 -2.37 -5.72
N GLY A 53 0.91 -1.87 -6.86
CA GLY A 53 2.11 -2.32 -7.55
C GLY A 53 3.32 -1.38 -7.42
N VAL A 54 3.29 -0.38 -6.57
CA VAL A 54 4.29 0.71 -6.53
C VAL A 54 5.74 0.21 -6.46
N CYS A 55 6.04 -0.79 -5.62
CA CYS A 55 7.39 -1.36 -5.45
C CYS A 55 7.65 -2.62 -6.28
N PHE A 56 6.64 -3.21 -6.91
CA PHE A 56 6.86 -4.46 -7.65
C PHE A 56 7.50 -4.16 -9.00
N PRO A 57 8.47 -4.99 -9.45
CA PRO A 57 9.06 -4.83 -10.77
C PRO A 57 8.04 -4.85 -11.90
N GLN A 58 8.35 -4.15 -12.98
CA GLN A 58 7.47 -4.05 -14.15
C GLN A 58 7.08 -5.43 -14.75
N ARG A 59 7.94 -6.44 -14.66
CA ARG A 59 7.62 -7.82 -15.08
C ARG A 59 6.46 -8.46 -14.32
N TYR A 60 6.11 -7.91 -13.15
CA TYR A 60 4.93 -8.32 -12.37
C TYR A 60 3.80 -7.29 -12.42
N GLY A 61 3.89 -6.30 -13.32
CA GLY A 61 2.88 -5.27 -13.51
C GLY A 61 2.97 -4.08 -12.56
N GLY A 62 4.08 -3.94 -11.83
CA GLY A 62 4.32 -2.81 -10.93
C GLY A 62 5.12 -1.68 -11.58
N TYR A 63 5.39 -0.62 -10.81
CA TYR A 63 6.19 0.52 -11.26
C TYR A 63 7.70 0.34 -11.00
N GLY A 64 8.09 -0.55 -10.11
CA GLY A 64 9.49 -0.79 -9.76
C GLY A 64 10.13 0.35 -8.98
N LEU A 65 9.31 1.13 -8.25
CA LEU A 65 9.83 2.20 -7.41
C LEU A 65 10.42 1.65 -6.11
N ASP A 66 11.18 2.46 -5.42
CA ASP A 66 11.87 2.11 -4.19
C ASP A 66 10.97 2.20 -2.94
N TYR A 67 11.49 1.79 -1.79
CA TYR A 67 10.79 1.87 -0.51
C TYR A 67 10.59 3.30 -0.02
N LEU A 68 11.45 4.26 -0.42
CA LEU A 68 11.24 5.66 -0.11
C LEU A 68 9.97 6.15 -0.79
N SER A 69 9.77 5.80 -2.06
CA SER A 69 8.54 6.12 -2.80
C SER A 69 7.29 5.52 -2.13
N LEU A 70 7.36 4.27 -1.64
CA LEU A 70 6.27 3.70 -0.84
C LEU A 70 6.03 4.48 0.45
N GLY A 71 7.09 4.88 1.15
CA GLY A 71 7.02 5.69 2.36
C GLY A 71 6.33 7.03 2.11
N LEU A 72 6.70 7.72 1.05
CA LEU A 72 6.10 8.99 0.63
C LEU A 72 4.61 8.85 0.29
N VAL A 73 4.23 7.80 -0.42
CA VAL A 73 2.81 7.48 -0.69
C VAL A 73 2.07 7.21 0.60
N CYS A 74 2.65 6.42 1.51
CA CYS A 74 2.06 6.12 2.81
C CYS A 74 1.88 7.38 3.67
N GLU A 75 2.82 8.34 3.62
CA GLU A 75 2.71 9.61 4.32
C GLU A 75 1.49 10.41 3.85
N GLU A 76 1.28 10.54 2.54
CA GLU A 76 0.12 11.26 1.99
C GLU A 76 -1.22 10.57 2.33
N LEU A 77 -1.25 9.25 2.33
CA LEU A 77 -2.43 8.47 2.74
C LEU A 77 -2.70 8.62 4.24
N GLU A 78 -1.66 8.53 5.09
CA GLU A 78 -1.76 8.70 6.55
C GLU A 78 -2.24 10.10 6.94
N TYR A 79 -1.81 11.13 6.18
CA TYR A 79 -2.23 12.51 6.42
C TYR A 79 -3.76 12.68 6.31
N VAL A 80 -4.40 11.83 5.52
CA VAL A 80 -5.86 11.83 5.35
C VAL A 80 -6.54 10.93 6.36
N ASP A 81 -6.15 9.65 6.43
CA ASP A 81 -6.61 8.69 7.43
C ASP A 81 -5.74 7.43 7.44
N THR A 82 -5.46 6.91 8.62
CA THR A 82 -4.67 5.69 8.86
C THR A 82 -5.18 4.46 8.10
N VAL A 83 -6.49 4.34 7.87
CA VAL A 83 -7.06 3.17 7.19
C VAL A 83 -6.54 3.04 5.77
N TYR A 84 -6.41 4.13 5.04
CA TYR A 84 -5.93 4.11 3.65
C TYR A 84 -4.45 3.68 3.57
N ARG A 85 -3.61 4.23 4.45
CA ARG A 85 -2.21 3.83 4.56
C ARG A 85 -2.08 2.37 4.97
N THR A 86 -2.85 1.90 5.95
CA THR A 86 -2.77 0.52 6.45
C THR A 86 -3.09 -0.48 5.36
N VAL A 87 -4.14 -0.27 4.58
CA VAL A 87 -4.50 -1.15 3.45
C VAL A 87 -3.33 -1.27 2.48
N LEU A 88 -2.71 -0.16 2.09
CA LEU A 88 -1.60 -0.18 1.13
C LEU A 88 -0.31 -0.78 1.73
N SER A 89 0.09 -0.33 2.92
CA SER A 89 1.36 -0.75 3.53
C SER A 89 1.41 -2.23 3.86
N VAL A 90 0.30 -2.81 4.31
CA VAL A 90 0.20 -4.26 4.54
C VAL A 90 0.25 -5.02 3.22
N HIS A 91 -0.52 -4.59 2.23
CA HIS A 91 -0.58 -5.22 0.92
C HIS A 91 0.80 -5.23 0.23
N VAL A 92 1.45 -4.09 0.12
CA VAL A 92 2.75 -3.96 -0.57
C VAL A 92 3.89 -4.39 0.34
N GLY A 93 4.03 -3.74 1.50
CA GLY A 93 5.22 -3.83 2.34
C GLY A 93 5.37 -5.17 3.06
N LEU A 94 4.29 -5.71 3.61
CA LEU A 94 4.36 -6.99 4.33
C LEU A 94 4.16 -8.18 3.40
N VAL A 95 3.02 -8.28 2.73
CA VAL A 95 2.70 -9.47 1.95
C VAL A 95 3.40 -9.49 0.61
N GLY A 96 3.28 -8.41 -0.15
CA GLY A 96 3.80 -8.36 -1.51
C GLY A 96 5.32 -8.46 -1.57
N MET A 97 6.03 -7.74 -0.71
CA MET A 97 7.48 -7.81 -0.67
C MET A 97 7.99 -9.12 -0.05
N GLY A 98 7.23 -9.73 0.87
CA GLY A 98 7.51 -11.09 1.33
C GLY A 98 7.42 -12.11 0.20
N LEU A 99 6.34 -12.07 -0.59
CA LEU A 99 6.19 -12.90 -1.79
C LEU A 99 7.30 -12.61 -2.82
N TYR A 100 7.60 -11.34 -3.08
CA TYR A 100 8.65 -10.97 -4.02
C TYR A 100 10.01 -11.52 -3.63
N THR A 101 10.34 -11.50 -2.34
CA THR A 101 11.64 -11.93 -1.83
C THR A 101 11.78 -13.45 -1.77
N TRP A 102 10.74 -14.16 -1.30
CA TRP A 102 10.86 -15.54 -0.87
C TRP A 102 10.07 -16.55 -1.69
N ALA A 103 9.07 -16.12 -2.48
CA ALA A 103 8.25 -17.03 -3.25
C ALA A 103 8.98 -17.52 -4.53
N SER A 104 8.56 -18.69 -5.05
CA SER A 104 9.01 -19.17 -6.36
C SER A 104 8.51 -18.25 -7.48
N GLU A 105 9.11 -18.33 -8.66
CA GLU A 105 8.68 -17.53 -9.82
C GLU A 105 7.21 -17.83 -10.18
N GLU A 106 6.82 -19.10 -10.12
CA GLU A 106 5.44 -19.53 -10.38
C GLU A 106 4.47 -18.88 -9.38
N GLN A 107 4.80 -18.88 -8.08
CA GLN A 107 4.00 -18.23 -7.04
C GLN A 107 3.94 -16.71 -7.24
N LYS A 108 5.05 -16.07 -7.67
CA LYS A 108 5.07 -14.65 -7.99
C LYS A 108 4.11 -14.32 -9.15
N GLN A 109 4.13 -15.11 -10.20
CA GLN A 109 3.18 -14.93 -11.31
C GLN A 109 1.73 -15.13 -10.85
N GLN A 110 1.49 -16.12 -10.01
CA GLN A 110 0.15 -16.45 -9.50
C GLN A 110 -0.41 -15.37 -8.57
N TRP A 111 0.45 -14.73 -7.76
CA TRP A 111 0.01 -13.84 -6.69
C TRP A 111 0.40 -12.37 -6.88
N LEU A 112 1.68 -12.05 -7.19
CA LEU A 112 2.11 -10.65 -7.32
C LEU A 112 1.46 -9.94 -8.50
N VAL A 113 1.30 -10.61 -9.64
CA VAL A 113 0.70 -9.99 -10.82
C VAL A 113 -0.74 -9.52 -10.56
N PRO A 114 -1.66 -10.36 -10.03
CA PRO A 114 -2.98 -9.87 -9.68
C PRO A 114 -2.99 -8.90 -8.47
N MET A 115 -2.01 -8.98 -7.58
CA MET A 115 -1.84 -8.01 -6.49
C MET A 115 -1.44 -6.63 -7.04
N ALA A 116 -0.42 -6.57 -7.89
CA ALA A 116 0.07 -5.33 -8.49
C ALA A 116 -1.02 -4.59 -9.29
N SER A 117 -1.87 -5.35 -9.98
CA SER A 117 -2.99 -4.80 -10.75
C SER A 117 -4.23 -4.45 -9.92
N GLY A 118 -4.20 -4.63 -8.60
CA GLY A 118 -5.35 -4.37 -7.72
C GLY A 118 -6.49 -5.38 -7.83
N LYS A 119 -6.29 -6.51 -8.51
CA LYS A 119 -7.32 -7.56 -8.63
C LYS A 119 -7.44 -8.43 -7.39
N LYS A 120 -6.39 -8.49 -6.57
CA LYS A 120 -6.37 -9.22 -5.31
C LYS A 120 -5.81 -8.35 -4.20
N LEU A 121 -6.57 -8.21 -3.14
CA LEU A 121 -6.09 -7.62 -1.89
C LEU A 121 -5.44 -8.72 -1.04
N ALA A 122 -4.27 -8.43 -0.49
CA ALA A 122 -3.59 -9.31 0.44
C ALA A 122 -3.68 -8.79 1.87
N CYS A 123 -3.76 -9.69 2.83
CA CYS A 123 -3.71 -9.42 4.25
C CYS A 123 -2.65 -10.28 4.94
N TYR A 124 -2.28 -9.90 6.15
CA TYR A 124 -1.24 -10.54 6.93
C TYR A 124 -1.81 -11.06 8.25
N GLY A 125 -1.83 -12.37 8.42
CA GLY A 125 -2.23 -13.05 9.65
C GLY A 125 -1.00 -13.59 10.38
N LEU A 126 -0.51 -12.87 11.39
CA LEU A 126 0.72 -13.19 12.10
C LEU A 126 0.46 -13.83 13.46
N THR A 127 -0.47 -13.27 14.22
CA THR A 127 -0.71 -13.64 15.62
C THR A 127 -1.21 -15.08 15.76
N GLU A 128 -0.56 -15.86 16.60
CA GLU A 128 -0.97 -17.19 17.03
C GLU A 128 -1.46 -17.18 18.49
N PRO A 129 -2.15 -18.24 18.98
CA PRO A 129 -2.68 -18.26 20.35
C PRO A 129 -1.64 -17.94 21.43
N ASN A 130 -0.38 -18.34 21.23
CA ASN A 130 0.71 -18.19 22.20
C ASN A 130 1.78 -17.17 21.78
N ALA A 131 1.64 -16.51 20.64
CA ALA A 131 2.64 -15.60 20.09
C ALA A 131 1.97 -14.43 19.37
N GLY A 132 2.26 -13.22 19.81
CA GLY A 132 1.80 -11.98 19.20
C GLY A 132 2.97 -11.03 19.01
N SER A 133 3.19 -10.11 19.97
CA SER A 133 4.33 -9.18 19.93
C SER A 133 5.68 -9.90 19.97
N ASP A 134 5.77 -11.03 20.64
CA ASP A 134 6.94 -11.91 20.62
C ASP A 134 6.84 -12.89 19.44
N VAL A 135 7.11 -12.38 18.24
CA VAL A 135 7.09 -13.16 16.99
C VAL A 135 8.14 -14.29 17.00
N ALA A 136 9.22 -14.14 17.75
CA ALA A 136 10.29 -15.14 17.80
C ALA A 136 9.87 -16.41 18.55
N SER A 137 8.75 -16.39 19.25
CA SER A 137 8.22 -17.56 19.98
C SER A 137 7.22 -18.41 19.16
N MET A 138 7.06 -18.13 17.87
CA MET A 138 6.25 -18.94 16.93
C MET A 138 7.00 -20.20 16.52
#